data_7deb7b2bc10016d6e22aae4e2c9c903a
#
_entry.id   7deb7b2bc10016d6e22aae4e2c9c903a
#
_cell.length_a   1.000
_cell.length_b   1.000
_cell.length_c   1.000
_cell.angle_alpha   90.00
_cell.angle_beta   90.00
_cell.angle_gamma   90.00
#
_symmetry.space_group_name_H-M   'P 1'
#
loop_
_entity.id
_entity.type
_entity.pdbx_description
1 polymer ?
#
loop_
_entity_poly.entity_id
_entity_poly.type
_entity_poly.pdbx_seq_one_letter_code
_entity_poly.pdbx_strand_id
1 'polypeptide(L)'
;HTAGPPLPFLINKKEFSIMEQTICVNAPLVLAGTRNTRELGGYPAACGRKTRRHAFLRSDGLSGLTDKDVQMLLDYGVCCVVDLRSESETAAAPSRLADVPGVDYYSIPMLDEAASQGFTGGMPERMGDVYVKLLSGRGDAFARIIRIFAQHSGGTVLFNCTAGKDRTGVTAMLLLLLAGVPCEIVVADYSVSEANMQEIFKQQKAWLEKTFGVTPPDAVFSSAPEELETALAYPAEHYGTAESYLLQAGAAAQD
;
A
#
# COMPACT_ATOMS: atom_id res chain seq x y z
N HIS A 1 28.67 17.84 23.32
CA HIS A 1 27.32 17.73 22.74
C HIS A 1 27.36 18.36 21.35
N THR A 2 27.68 17.58 20.33
CA THR A 2 27.54 17.96 18.92
C THR A 2 26.18 17.43 18.47
N ALA A 3 25.25 18.35 18.21
CA ALA A 3 23.99 18.01 17.57
C ALA A 3 24.32 17.39 16.20
N GLY A 4 23.80 16.19 15.94
CA GLY A 4 23.87 15.56 14.62
C GLY A 4 23.19 16.43 13.56
N PRO A 5 23.49 16.21 12.27
CA PRO A 5 22.86 16.97 11.20
C PRO A 5 21.33 16.83 11.28
N PRO A 6 20.55 17.88 11.02
CA PRO A 6 19.10 17.82 11.01
C PRO A 6 18.66 16.79 9.96
N LEU A 7 17.68 15.97 10.32
CA LEU A 7 17.05 15.00 9.42
C LEU A 7 16.55 15.72 8.15
N PRO A 8 16.90 15.27 6.94
CA PRO A 8 16.55 15.95 5.69
C PRO A 8 15.07 15.81 5.28
N PHE A 9 14.17 15.40 6.17
CA PHE A 9 12.83 14.95 5.82
C PHE A 9 11.67 15.85 6.29
N LEU A 10 11.93 17.03 6.85
CA LEU A 10 10.86 17.98 7.15
C LEU A 10 10.61 18.88 5.93
N ILE A 11 9.86 18.39 4.96
CA ILE A 11 9.34 19.23 3.87
C ILE A 11 8.31 20.20 4.46
N ASN A 12 8.48 21.49 4.20
CA ASN A 12 7.53 22.52 4.60
C ASN A 12 6.19 22.27 3.88
N LYS A 13 5.04 22.31 4.61
CA LYS A 13 3.69 22.12 4.03
C LYS A 13 3.43 22.96 2.78
N LYS A 14 4.06 24.13 2.66
CA LYS A 14 3.93 25.02 1.50
C LYS A 14 4.73 24.52 0.30
N GLU A 15 5.88 23.90 0.51
CA GLU A 15 6.70 23.29 -0.55
C GLU A 15 6.06 21.99 -1.04
N PHE A 16 5.48 21.19 -0.14
CA PHE A 16 4.70 20.00 -0.51
C PHE A 16 3.53 20.36 -1.42
N SER A 17 2.74 21.38 -1.09
CA SER A 17 1.60 21.84 -1.91
C SER A 17 2.00 22.38 -3.29
N ILE A 18 3.19 22.97 -3.43
CA ILE A 18 3.73 23.43 -4.72
C ILE A 18 4.26 22.25 -5.54
N MET A 19 4.83 21.24 -4.87
CA MET A 19 5.34 20.02 -5.52
C MET A 19 4.21 19.09 -5.97
N GLU A 20 3.08 18.99 -5.24
CA GLU A 20 1.88 18.23 -5.66
C GLU A 20 1.38 18.66 -7.05
N GLN A 21 1.50 19.93 -7.41
CA GLN A 21 1.13 20.43 -8.75
C GLN A 21 2.06 19.93 -9.86
N THR A 22 3.22 19.38 -9.51
CA THR A 22 4.26 18.94 -10.47
C THR A 22 4.49 17.42 -10.43
N ILE A 23 4.08 16.72 -9.36
CA ILE A 23 4.23 15.26 -9.23
C ILE A 23 3.09 14.57 -9.96
N CYS A 24 3.41 13.89 -11.06
CA CYS A 24 2.44 13.09 -11.81
C CYS A 24 2.31 11.70 -11.18
N VAL A 25 1.24 11.49 -10.41
CA VAL A 25 0.86 10.17 -9.90
C VAL A 25 -0.02 9.45 -10.91
N ASN A 26 0.14 8.12 -11.03
CA ASN A 26 -0.66 7.33 -11.95
C ASN A 26 -2.14 7.33 -11.56
N ALA A 27 -3.00 7.64 -12.52
CA ALA A 27 -4.45 7.54 -12.34
C ALA A 27 -4.87 6.07 -12.16
N PRO A 28 -5.98 5.80 -11.46
CA PRO A 28 -6.54 4.46 -11.39
C PRO A 28 -6.89 3.90 -12.76
N LEU A 29 -6.72 2.58 -12.91
CA LEU A 29 -7.25 1.86 -14.07
C LEU A 29 -8.78 1.93 -14.07
N VAL A 30 -9.36 2.04 -15.26
CA VAL A 30 -10.83 2.10 -15.41
C VAL A 30 -11.41 0.69 -15.31
N LEU A 31 -11.61 0.23 -14.07
CA LEU A 31 -12.23 -1.03 -13.72
C LEU A 31 -13.57 -0.77 -13.03
N ALA A 32 -14.57 -1.60 -13.29
CA ALA A 32 -15.89 -1.46 -12.67
C ALA A 32 -15.87 -1.85 -11.18
N GLY A 33 -15.08 -2.88 -10.84
CA GLY A 33 -15.06 -3.51 -9.52
C GLY A 33 -14.09 -2.93 -8.51
N THR A 34 -13.19 -2.03 -8.92
CA THR A 34 -12.22 -1.38 -8.03
C THR A 34 -12.17 0.14 -8.25
N ARG A 35 -11.62 0.86 -7.29
CA ARG A 35 -11.50 2.33 -7.35
C ARG A 35 -10.07 2.83 -7.19
N ASN A 36 -9.22 2.02 -6.57
CA ASN A 36 -7.88 2.42 -6.16
C ASN A 36 -6.77 1.60 -6.87
N THR A 37 -7.13 0.81 -7.90
CA THR A 37 -6.17 0.02 -8.68
C THR A 37 -5.35 0.92 -9.59
N ARG A 38 -4.03 0.96 -9.39
CA ARG A 38 -3.12 1.77 -10.22
C ARG A 38 -1.73 1.17 -10.34
N GLU A 39 -1.03 1.58 -11.40
CA GLU A 39 0.33 1.16 -11.68
C GLU A 39 1.36 1.92 -10.83
N LEU A 40 2.43 1.25 -10.42
CA LEU A 40 3.61 1.85 -9.79
C LEU A 40 4.77 2.08 -10.77
N GLY A 41 4.55 1.87 -12.06
CA GLY A 41 5.53 2.10 -13.12
C GLY A 41 5.57 3.54 -13.61
N GLY A 42 6.74 3.96 -14.11
CA GLY A 42 6.95 5.28 -14.70
C GLY A 42 7.41 6.35 -13.72
N TYR A 43 7.48 6.08 -12.44
CA TYR A 43 8.00 7.03 -11.45
C TYR A 43 9.51 7.23 -11.60
N PRO A 44 10.02 8.46 -11.44
CA PRO A 44 11.45 8.70 -11.32
C PRO A 44 12.06 7.84 -10.24
N ALA A 45 13.23 7.27 -10.50
CA ALA A 45 13.94 6.39 -9.60
C ALA A 45 15.45 6.73 -9.60
N ALA A 46 16.23 6.04 -8.76
CA ALA A 46 17.64 6.26 -8.64
C ALA A 46 18.38 6.22 -10.00
N CYS A 47 19.47 6.99 -10.10
CA CYS A 47 20.35 7.05 -11.27
C CYS A 47 19.65 7.45 -12.58
N GLY A 48 18.65 8.34 -12.51
CA GLY A 48 17.91 8.83 -13.68
C GLY A 48 17.02 7.79 -14.38
N ARG A 49 16.82 6.65 -13.73
CA ARG A 49 15.91 5.59 -14.23
C ARG A 49 14.45 5.91 -13.88
N LYS A 50 13.56 5.05 -14.35
CA LYS A 50 12.15 5.04 -13.96
C LYS A 50 11.77 3.64 -13.50
N THR A 51 10.79 3.53 -12.60
CA THR A 51 10.18 2.26 -12.26
C THR A 51 9.59 1.61 -13.51
N ARG A 52 9.74 0.28 -13.62
CA ARG A 52 9.30 -0.47 -14.80
C ARG A 52 7.77 -0.47 -14.88
N ARG A 53 7.22 -0.15 -16.05
CA ARG A 53 5.80 -0.32 -16.33
C ARG A 53 5.43 -1.79 -16.46
N HIS A 54 4.17 -2.11 -16.22
CA HIS A 54 3.64 -3.48 -16.22
C HIS A 54 4.40 -4.43 -15.26
N ALA A 55 4.94 -3.87 -14.15
CA ALA A 55 5.58 -4.65 -13.11
C ALA A 55 4.67 -4.84 -11.90
N PHE A 56 4.09 -3.74 -11.41
CA PHE A 56 3.32 -3.75 -10.18
C PHE A 56 2.05 -2.92 -10.29
N LEU A 57 0.93 -3.52 -9.87
CA LEU A 57 -0.33 -2.86 -9.61
C LEU A 57 -0.63 -2.92 -8.11
N ARG A 58 -0.96 -1.78 -7.51
CA ARG A 58 -1.58 -1.74 -6.18
C ARG A 58 -3.09 -1.60 -6.32
N SER A 59 -3.88 -2.20 -5.40
CA SER A 59 -5.33 -2.21 -5.52
C SER A 59 -6.06 -2.20 -4.18
N ASP A 60 -7.32 -1.81 -4.20
CA ASP A 60 -8.36 -2.15 -3.23
C ASP A 60 -8.86 -3.58 -3.45
N GLY A 61 -9.89 -4.00 -2.69
CA GLY A 61 -10.40 -5.36 -2.69
C GLY A 61 -10.91 -5.83 -4.05
N LEU A 62 -10.58 -7.07 -4.41
CA LEU A 62 -10.82 -7.65 -5.74
C LEU A 62 -12.11 -8.47 -5.85
N SER A 63 -12.95 -8.50 -4.80
CA SER A 63 -14.19 -9.27 -4.80
C SER A 63 -15.27 -8.71 -5.73
N GLY A 64 -15.23 -7.40 -5.99
CA GLY A 64 -16.19 -6.70 -6.85
C GLY A 64 -15.85 -6.71 -8.34
N LEU A 65 -14.72 -7.31 -8.77
CA LEU A 65 -14.34 -7.36 -10.17
C LEU A 65 -15.40 -8.06 -11.02
N THR A 66 -15.71 -7.48 -12.17
CA THR A 66 -16.52 -8.14 -13.21
C THR A 66 -15.66 -9.08 -14.06
N ASP A 67 -16.29 -9.96 -14.84
CA ASP A 67 -15.55 -10.83 -15.79
C ASP A 67 -14.72 -10.01 -16.79
N LYS A 68 -15.25 -8.84 -17.19
CA LYS A 68 -14.53 -7.90 -18.04
C LYS A 68 -13.30 -7.32 -17.34
N ASP A 69 -13.41 -6.96 -16.06
CA ASP A 69 -12.27 -6.46 -15.29
C ASP A 69 -11.19 -7.54 -15.13
N VAL A 70 -11.60 -8.78 -14.86
CA VAL A 70 -10.69 -9.93 -14.79
C VAL A 70 -9.94 -10.07 -16.11
N GLN A 71 -10.64 -10.07 -17.25
CA GLN A 71 -9.99 -10.16 -18.55
C GLN A 71 -9.04 -8.99 -18.81
N MET A 72 -9.44 -7.77 -18.48
CA MET A 72 -8.56 -6.59 -18.61
C MET A 72 -7.28 -6.71 -17.78
N LEU A 73 -7.35 -7.26 -16.57
CA LEU A 73 -6.17 -7.48 -15.72
C LEU A 73 -5.26 -8.59 -16.28
N LEU A 74 -5.85 -9.66 -16.84
CA LEU A 74 -5.09 -10.71 -17.55
C LEU A 74 -4.40 -10.14 -18.79
N ASP A 75 -5.11 -9.37 -19.60
CA ASP A 75 -4.55 -8.70 -20.79
C ASP A 75 -3.47 -7.67 -20.43
N TYR A 76 -3.58 -7.06 -19.24
CA TYR A 76 -2.54 -6.17 -18.68
C TYR A 76 -1.26 -6.94 -18.33
N GLY A 77 -1.34 -8.25 -18.15
CA GLY A 77 -0.23 -9.14 -17.83
C GLY A 77 -0.19 -9.57 -16.36
N VAL A 78 -1.29 -9.42 -15.60
CA VAL A 78 -1.34 -9.90 -14.20
C VAL A 78 -1.19 -11.42 -14.19
N CYS A 79 -0.12 -11.90 -13.56
CA CYS A 79 0.22 -13.30 -13.38
C CYS A 79 0.33 -13.71 -11.91
N CYS A 80 0.33 -12.75 -10.99
CA CYS A 80 0.43 -12.99 -9.56
C CYS A 80 -0.42 -12.00 -8.79
N VAL A 81 -1.09 -12.47 -7.75
CA VAL A 81 -1.83 -11.65 -6.78
C VAL A 81 -1.31 -11.92 -5.38
N VAL A 82 -1.01 -10.84 -4.64
CA VAL A 82 -0.67 -10.91 -3.22
C VAL A 82 -1.75 -10.18 -2.42
N ASP A 83 -2.60 -10.93 -1.75
CA ASP A 83 -3.70 -10.41 -0.92
C ASP A 83 -3.24 -10.24 0.52
N LEU A 84 -3.22 -9.00 1.00
CA LEU A 84 -2.74 -8.60 2.32
C LEU A 84 -3.83 -8.63 3.39
N ARG A 85 -5.04 -9.02 3.02
CA ARG A 85 -6.20 -9.07 3.92
C ARG A 85 -6.11 -10.24 4.89
N SER A 86 -6.81 -10.12 6.02
CA SER A 86 -6.95 -11.22 6.99
C SER A 86 -7.77 -12.38 6.39
N GLU A 87 -7.69 -13.54 7.04
CA GLU A 87 -8.49 -14.71 6.64
C GLU A 87 -9.99 -14.43 6.71
N SER A 88 -10.45 -13.70 7.73
CA SER A 88 -11.85 -13.31 7.86
C SER A 88 -12.31 -12.36 6.76
N GLU A 89 -11.47 -11.39 6.36
CA GLU A 89 -11.79 -10.48 5.25
C GLU A 89 -11.86 -11.22 3.91
N THR A 90 -10.93 -12.15 3.66
CA THR A 90 -10.91 -12.95 2.41
C THR A 90 -12.04 -13.96 2.34
N ALA A 91 -12.43 -14.56 3.47
CA ALA A 91 -13.58 -15.45 3.56
C ALA A 91 -14.91 -14.72 3.34
N ALA A 92 -15.06 -13.51 3.89
CA ALA A 92 -16.26 -12.69 3.71
C ALA A 92 -16.40 -12.13 2.29
N ALA A 93 -15.29 -11.82 1.62
CA ALA A 93 -15.26 -11.22 0.28
C ALA A 93 -14.12 -11.83 -0.56
N PRO A 94 -14.26 -13.07 -1.08
CA PRO A 94 -13.22 -13.75 -1.84
C PRO A 94 -12.75 -12.95 -3.07
N SER A 95 -11.46 -13.03 -3.37
CA SER A 95 -10.90 -12.41 -4.58
C SER A 95 -11.40 -13.12 -5.84
N ARG A 96 -11.82 -12.34 -6.83
CA ARG A 96 -12.20 -12.86 -8.16
C ARG A 96 -11.00 -13.40 -8.96
N LEU A 97 -9.77 -13.15 -8.49
CA LEU A 97 -8.54 -13.65 -9.12
C LEU A 97 -7.95 -14.87 -8.39
N ALA A 98 -8.56 -15.35 -7.29
CA ALA A 98 -8.00 -16.43 -6.48
C ALA A 98 -7.89 -17.77 -7.22
N ASP A 99 -8.88 -18.08 -8.09
CA ASP A 99 -8.95 -19.36 -8.80
C ASP A 99 -8.85 -19.19 -10.33
N VAL A 100 -8.26 -18.07 -10.78
CA VAL A 100 -8.10 -17.81 -12.23
C VAL A 100 -6.88 -18.55 -12.76
N PRO A 101 -7.03 -19.43 -13.78
CA PRO A 101 -5.90 -20.14 -14.37
C PRO A 101 -4.82 -19.18 -14.89
N GLY A 102 -3.56 -19.46 -14.55
CA GLY A 102 -2.41 -18.63 -14.92
C GLY A 102 -2.14 -17.44 -13.99
N VAL A 103 -2.89 -17.32 -12.90
CA VAL A 103 -2.63 -16.36 -11.83
C VAL A 103 -2.23 -17.10 -10.54
N ASP A 104 -1.03 -16.86 -10.07
CA ASP A 104 -0.56 -17.37 -8.78
C ASP A 104 -1.12 -16.47 -7.66
N TYR A 105 -1.91 -17.05 -6.76
CA TYR A 105 -2.55 -16.31 -5.67
C TYR A 105 -1.90 -16.62 -4.31
N TYR A 106 -1.46 -15.57 -3.62
CA TYR A 106 -0.87 -15.66 -2.29
C TYR A 106 -1.68 -14.85 -1.29
N SER A 107 -2.18 -15.50 -0.23
CA SER A 107 -2.74 -14.83 0.94
C SER A 107 -1.62 -14.62 1.97
N ILE A 108 -1.36 -13.36 2.31
CA ILE A 108 -0.38 -12.94 3.31
C ILE A 108 -1.05 -11.95 4.26
N PRO A 109 -1.75 -12.42 5.29
CA PRO A 109 -2.41 -11.56 6.26
C PRO A 109 -1.43 -10.63 6.95
N MET A 110 -1.64 -9.32 6.86
CA MET A 110 -0.74 -8.30 7.43
C MET A 110 -1.23 -7.76 8.78
N LEU A 111 -2.48 -8.01 9.15
CA LEU A 111 -3.05 -7.68 10.46
C LEU A 111 -3.63 -8.94 11.09
N ASP A 112 -3.60 -9.00 12.41
CA ASP A 112 -4.28 -10.03 13.17
C ASP A 112 -5.79 -9.91 13.02
N GLU A 113 -6.52 -11.03 13.19
CA GLU A 113 -7.98 -11.02 13.13
C GLU A 113 -8.62 -10.02 14.08
N ALA A 114 -8.06 -9.87 15.29
CA ALA A 114 -8.51 -8.90 16.28
C ALA A 114 -8.38 -7.45 15.80
N ALA A 115 -7.34 -7.14 15.03
CA ALA A 115 -7.15 -5.81 14.45
C ALA A 115 -7.98 -5.57 13.20
N SER A 116 -8.39 -6.63 12.48
CA SER A 116 -9.24 -6.53 11.28
C SER A 116 -10.73 -6.52 11.59
N GLN A 117 -11.16 -7.07 12.74
CA GLN A 117 -12.57 -7.10 13.18
C GLN A 117 -13.05 -5.82 13.90
N GLY A 118 -12.25 -4.78 13.87
CA GLY A 118 -12.48 -3.54 14.59
C GLY A 118 -11.55 -3.45 15.79
N PHE A 119 -10.86 -2.39 15.83
CA PHE A 119 -9.85 -2.01 16.83
C PHE A 119 -10.32 -2.32 18.25
N THR A 120 -9.98 -3.49 18.77
CA THR A 120 -10.38 -3.95 20.12
C THR A 120 -9.87 -3.06 21.26
N GLY A 121 -9.01 -2.09 20.95
CA GLY A 121 -8.49 -1.05 21.87
C GLY A 121 -8.99 0.36 21.56
N GLY A 122 -10.03 0.53 20.72
CA GLY A 122 -10.47 1.80 20.16
C GLY A 122 -9.87 2.08 18.78
N MET A 123 -10.55 2.93 18.01
CA MET A 123 -10.03 3.34 16.68
C MET A 123 -8.77 4.18 16.85
N PRO A 124 -7.76 4.01 15.97
CA PRO A 124 -6.51 4.77 16.09
C PRO A 124 -6.76 6.27 15.85
N GLU A 125 -6.14 7.10 16.64
CA GLU A 125 -6.12 8.56 16.42
C GLU A 125 -5.21 8.93 15.23
N ARG A 126 -4.17 8.12 14.98
CA ARG A 126 -3.18 8.31 13.91
C ARG A 126 -2.89 7.00 13.21
N MET A 127 -3.01 7.00 11.88
CA MET A 127 -2.70 5.82 11.07
C MET A 127 -1.19 5.58 10.98
N GLY A 128 -0.36 6.60 11.06
CA GLY A 128 1.10 6.46 11.09
C GLY A 128 1.60 5.54 12.20
N ASP A 129 0.99 5.60 13.40
CA ASP A 129 1.33 4.71 14.51
C ASP A 129 0.96 3.24 14.21
N VAL A 130 -0.14 3.02 13.48
CA VAL A 130 -0.54 1.69 12.99
C VAL A 130 0.49 1.17 11.98
N TYR A 131 0.98 2.03 11.08
CA TYR A 131 1.98 1.66 10.08
C TYR A 131 3.33 1.32 10.72
N VAL A 132 3.75 2.05 11.75
CA VAL A 132 4.96 1.71 12.53
C VAL A 132 4.79 0.36 13.23
N LYS A 133 3.64 0.08 13.83
CA LYS A 133 3.36 -1.25 14.43
C LYS A 133 3.38 -2.35 13.36
N LEU A 134 2.85 -2.09 12.17
CA LEU A 134 2.90 -3.03 11.05
C LEU A 134 4.34 -3.33 10.64
N LEU A 135 5.16 -2.30 10.46
CA LEU A 135 6.58 -2.44 10.10
C LEU A 135 7.37 -3.17 11.20
N SER A 136 7.18 -2.82 12.47
CA SER A 136 7.91 -3.43 13.59
C SER A 136 7.48 -4.87 13.87
N GLY A 137 6.21 -5.21 13.63
CA GLY A 137 5.65 -6.52 13.99
C GLY A 137 5.57 -7.52 12.84
N ARG A 138 5.68 -7.11 11.58
CA ARG A 138 5.45 -7.96 10.40
C ARG A 138 6.57 -7.90 9.36
N GLY A 139 7.80 -7.66 9.81
CA GLY A 139 8.97 -7.64 8.93
C GLY A 139 9.11 -8.92 8.09
N ASP A 140 8.88 -10.08 8.71
CA ASP A 140 8.89 -11.39 8.06
C ASP A 140 7.90 -11.49 6.88
N ALA A 141 6.70 -10.95 7.07
CA ALA A 141 5.68 -10.91 6.02
C ALA A 141 6.11 -9.99 4.87
N PHE A 142 6.66 -8.81 5.16
CA PHE A 142 7.21 -7.93 4.12
C PHE A 142 8.36 -8.60 3.35
N ALA A 143 9.29 -9.26 4.03
CA ALA A 143 10.36 -10.01 3.37
C ALA A 143 9.81 -11.14 2.47
N ARG A 144 8.76 -11.85 2.92
CA ARG A 144 8.08 -12.86 2.10
C ARG A 144 7.40 -12.24 0.88
N ILE A 145 6.75 -11.09 1.02
CA ILE A 145 6.10 -10.37 -0.09
C ILE A 145 7.14 -9.98 -1.14
N ILE A 146 8.27 -9.39 -0.75
CA ILE A 146 9.33 -9.00 -1.68
C ILE A 146 9.89 -10.21 -2.42
N ARG A 147 10.08 -11.34 -1.75
CA ARG A 147 10.51 -12.60 -2.39
C ARG A 147 9.51 -13.07 -3.45
N ILE A 148 8.20 -13.03 -3.17
CA ILE A 148 7.17 -13.37 -4.15
C ILE A 148 7.22 -12.40 -5.34
N PHE A 149 7.40 -11.11 -5.09
CA PHE A 149 7.54 -10.10 -6.14
C PHE A 149 8.72 -10.40 -7.07
N ALA A 150 9.87 -10.76 -6.51
CA ALA A 150 11.06 -11.13 -7.30
C ALA A 150 10.83 -12.40 -8.14
N GLN A 151 10.17 -13.41 -7.59
CA GLN A 151 9.85 -14.66 -8.29
C GLN A 151 8.92 -14.45 -9.50
N HIS A 152 8.07 -13.42 -9.50
CA HIS A 152 7.11 -13.10 -10.55
C HIS A 152 7.54 -11.91 -11.42
N SER A 153 8.83 -11.60 -11.46
CA SER A 153 9.38 -10.46 -12.22
C SER A 153 9.18 -10.52 -13.74
N GLY A 154 8.72 -11.65 -14.27
CA GLY A 154 8.40 -11.82 -15.72
C GLY A 154 7.04 -11.28 -16.14
N GLY A 155 6.14 -10.98 -15.21
CA GLY A 155 4.80 -10.45 -15.49
C GLY A 155 4.44 -9.27 -14.59
N THR A 156 3.16 -9.02 -14.44
CA THR A 156 2.62 -7.99 -13.54
C THR A 156 2.14 -8.64 -12.24
N VAL A 157 2.65 -8.16 -11.11
CA VAL A 157 2.15 -8.53 -9.79
C VAL A 157 1.13 -7.50 -9.33
N LEU A 158 -0.05 -7.96 -8.92
CA LEU A 158 -1.06 -7.13 -8.27
C LEU A 158 -1.04 -7.44 -6.77
N PHE A 159 -1.00 -6.41 -5.92
CA PHE A 159 -1.13 -6.58 -4.47
C PHE A 159 -2.20 -5.66 -3.90
N ASN A 160 -2.99 -6.18 -2.98
CA ASN A 160 -4.18 -5.50 -2.48
C ASN A 160 -4.43 -5.73 -0.99
N CYS A 161 -5.22 -4.82 -0.41
CA CYS A 161 -5.95 -5.04 0.83
C CYS A 161 -7.42 -4.66 0.64
N THR A 162 -8.13 -4.23 1.66
CA THR A 162 -9.55 -3.86 1.54
C THR A 162 -9.75 -2.53 0.82
N ALA A 163 -9.08 -1.45 1.28
CA ALA A 163 -9.15 -0.12 0.66
C ALA A 163 -7.98 0.19 -0.29
N GLY A 164 -6.95 -0.66 -0.33
CA GLY A 164 -5.73 -0.38 -1.10
C GLY A 164 -4.93 0.80 -0.56
N LYS A 165 -5.22 1.25 0.66
CA LYS A 165 -4.63 2.44 1.30
C LYS A 165 -3.52 2.06 2.27
N ASP A 166 -3.84 1.35 3.37
CA ASP A 166 -2.96 1.16 4.52
C ASP A 166 -1.91 0.06 4.31
N ARG A 167 -2.27 -1.21 4.44
CA ARG A 167 -1.37 -2.37 4.22
C ARG A 167 -0.72 -2.32 2.84
N THR A 168 -1.51 -2.04 1.83
CA THR A 168 -1.07 -1.82 0.45
C THR A 168 -0.16 -0.59 0.33
N GLY A 169 -0.47 0.49 1.05
CA GLY A 169 0.33 1.72 1.05
C GLY A 169 1.72 1.51 1.63
N VAL A 170 1.83 0.84 2.79
CA VAL A 170 3.13 0.52 3.41
C VAL A 170 3.94 -0.45 2.53
N THR A 171 3.28 -1.43 1.91
CA THR A 171 3.94 -2.35 0.96
C THR A 171 4.47 -1.60 -0.27
N ALA A 172 3.65 -0.71 -0.86
CA ALA A 172 4.06 0.13 -1.99
C ALA A 172 5.21 1.08 -1.60
N MET A 173 5.16 1.66 -0.40
CA MET A 173 6.24 2.50 0.14
C MET A 173 7.57 1.74 0.14
N LEU A 174 7.63 0.56 0.74
CA LEU A 174 8.85 -0.25 0.78
C LEU A 174 9.36 -0.58 -0.63
N LEU A 175 8.48 -1.01 -1.52
CA LEU A 175 8.81 -1.35 -2.91
C LEU A 175 9.38 -0.15 -3.68
N LEU A 176 8.75 1.02 -3.55
CA LEU A 176 9.20 2.24 -4.23
C LEU A 176 10.53 2.75 -3.66
N LEU A 177 10.74 2.63 -2.34
CA LEU A 177 12.02 2.97 -1.71
C LEU A 177 13.16 2.05 -2.19
N LEU A 178 12.92 0.74 -2.35
CA LEU A 178 13.89 -0.20 -2.93
C LEU A 178 14.26 0.19 -4.36
N ALA A 179 13.31 0.71 -5.14
CA ALA A 179 13.57 1.21 -6.49
C ALA A 179 14.30 2.57 -6.50
N GLY A 180 14.49 3.21 -5.33
CA GLY A 180 15.09 4.53 -5.20
C GLY A 180 14.19 5.66 -5.69
N VAL A 181 12.88 5.49 -5.55
CA VAL A 181 11.90 6.56 -5.82
C VAL A 181 11.96 7.60 -4.70
N PRO A 182 12.00 8.90 -5.01
CA PRO A 182 11.99 9.96 -4.00
C PRO A 182 10.79 9.88 -3.05
N CYS A 183 11.01 10.18 -1.77
CA CYS A 183 9.99 10.05 -0.72
C CYS A 183 8.74 10.88 -1.01
N GLU A 184 8.89 12.06 -1.59
CA GLU A 184 7.80 12.94 -1.98
C GLU A 184 6.85 12.30 -3.01
N ILE A 185 7.39 11.49 -3.93
CA ILE A 185 6.57 10.74 -4.91
C ILE A 185 5.88 9.56 -4.23
N VAL A 186 6.57 8.88 -3.31
CA VAL A 186 5.99 7.79 -2.52
C VAL A 186 4.81 8.30 -1.69
N VAL A 187 4.97 9.44 -1.04
CA VAL A 187 3.90 10.10 -0.25
C VAL A 187 2.75 10.53 -1.16
N ALA A 188 3.04 11.14 -2.30
CA ALA A 188 2.02 11.56 -3.26
C ALA A 188 1.22 10.36 -3.81
N ASP A 189 1.89 9.23 -4.14
CA ASP A 189 1.18 8.01 -4.55
C ASP A 189 0.26 7.48 -3.44
N TYR A 190 0.67 7.53 -2.18
CA TYR A 190 -0.18 7.13 -1.07
C TYR A 190 -1.40 8.05 -0.93
N SER A 191 -1.17 9.37 -0.99
CA SER A 191 -2.17 10.39 -0.65
C SER A 191 -3.38 10.41 -1.58
N VAL A 192 -3.23 10.03 -2.86
CA VAL A 192 -4.37 9.96 -3.78
C VAL A 192 -5.39 8.87 -3.42
N SER A 193 -5.05 7.95 -2.51
CA SER A 193 -5.96 6.86 -2.12
C SER A 193 -7.26 7.35 -1.50
N GLU A 194 -7.22 8.44 -0.71
CA GLU A 194 -8.43 9.05 -0.12
C GLU A 194 -9.39 9.53 -1.20
N ALA A 195 -8.89 10.28 -2.18
CA ALA A 195 -9.70 10.79 -3.29
C ALA A 195 -10.29 9.64 -4.13
N ASN A 196 -9.48 8.61 -4.43
CA ASN A 196 -9.93 7.45 -5.18
C ASN A 196 -11.04 6.66 -4.45
N MET A 197 -10.98 6.59 -3.13
CA MET A 197 -11.90 5.82 -2.28
C MET A 197 -13.02 6.66 -1.66
N GLN A 198 -13.12 7.95 -1.98
CA GLN A 198 -14.00 8.91 -1.31
C GLN A 198 -15.45 8.41 -1.15
N GLU A 199 -16.04 7.89 -2.22
CA GLU A 199 -17.44 7.43 -2.18
C GLU A 199 -17.60 6.16 -1.32
N ILE A 200 -16.63 5.27 -1.35
CA ILE A 200 -16.64 4.06 -0.50
C ILE A 200 -16.48 4.43 0.97
N PHE A 201 -15.58 5.36 1.27
CA PHE A 201 -15.35 5.83 2.63
C PHE A 201 -16.56 6.55 3.23
N LYS A 202 -17.27 7.36 2.44
CA LYS A 202 -18.57 7.94 2.86
C LYS A 202 -19.59 6.87 3.24
N GLN A 203 -19.71 5.83 2.40
CA GLN A 203 -20.64 4.73 2.66
C GLN A 203 -20.25 3.93 3.91
N GLN A 204 -18.96 3.63 4.08
CA GLN A 204 -18.44 2.94 5.26
C GLN A 204 -18.66 3.75 6.54
N LYS A 205 -18.36 5.07 6.52
CA LYS A 205 -18.59 5.96 7.66
C LYS A 205 -20.07 5.96 8.06
N ALA A 206 -20.97 6.16 7.11
CA ALA A 206 -22.42 6.16 7.36
C ALA A 206 -22.92 4.79 7.88
N TRP A 207 -22.35 3.69 7.37
CA TRP A 207 -22.72 2.35 7.84
C TRP A 207 -22.25 2.10 9.28
N LEU A 208 -21.04 2.50 9.65
CA LEU A 208 -20.50 2.39 11.01
C LEU A 208 -21.34 3.20 12.00
N GLU A 209 -21.66 4.44 11.64
CA GLU A 209 -22.51 5.32 12.46
C GLU A 209 -23.91 4.70 12.67
N LYS A 210 -24.53 4.21 11.60
CA LYS A 210 -25.87 3.61 11.64
C LYS A 210 -25.90 2.28 12.42
N THR A 211 -24.87 1.44 12.24
CA THR A 211 -24.88 0.06 12.77
C THR A 211 -24.40 -0.02 14.21
N PHE A 212 -23.36 0.76 14.54
CA PHE A 212 -22.69 0.69 15.84
C PHE A 212 -22.85 1.96 16.68
N GLY A 213 -23.42 3.04 16.13
CA GLY A 213 -23.53 4.33 16.83
C GLY A 213 -22.16 4.99 17.08
N VAL A 214 -21.14 4.62 16.31
CA VAL A 214 -19.76 5.09 16.49
C VAL A 214 -19.38 5.97 15.30
N THR A 215 -18.93 7.19 15.57
CA THR A 215 -18.32 8.06 14.56
C THR A 215 -16.82 7.76 14.54
N PRO A 216 -16.30 7.12 13.46
CA PRO A 216 -14.88 6.81 13.39
C PRO A 216 -14.06 8.09 13.20
N PRO A 217 -12.83 8.16 13.76
CA PRO A 217 -11.92 9.27 13.51
C PRO A 217 -11.65 9.47 12.02
N ASP A 218 -11.52 10.71 11.56
CA ASP A 218 -11.26 11.01 10.15
C ASP A 218 -9.93 10.39 9.67
N ALA A 219 -8.94 10.24 10.53
CA ALA A 219 -7.67 9.59 10.25
C ALA A 219 -7.82 8.17 9.64
N VAL A 220 -8.85 7.42 10.04
CA VAL A 220 -9.10 6.06 9.51
C VAL A 220 -9.38 6.08 8.01
N PHE A 221 -10.01 7.13 7.50
CA PHE A 221 -10.37 7.27 6.09
C PHE A 221 -9.44 8.21 5.31
N SER A 222 -8.64 9.00 6.03
CA SER A 222 -7.68 9.91 5.41
C SER A 222 -6.43 9.17 4.92
N SER A 223 -5.80 9.69 3.87
CA SER A 223 -4.45 9.37 3.44
C SER A 223 -3.57 10.62 3.47
N ALA A 224 -3.64 11.35 4.60
CA ALA A 224 -2.82 12.52 4.82
C ALA A 224 -1.32 12.19 4.74
N PRO A 225 -0.51 13.03 4.10
CA PRO A 225 0.93 12.82 3.91
C PRO A 225 1.66 12.44 5.20
N GLU A 226 1.33 13.11 6.29
CA GLU A 226 1.97 12.96 7.61
C GLU A 226 1.85 11.54 8.18
N GLU A 227 0.83 10.80 7.78
CA GLU A 227 0.63 9.41 8.21
C GLU A 227 1.68 8.49 7.58
N LEU A 228 1.95 8.64 6.28
CA LEU A 228 2.98 7.82 5.62
C LEU A 228 4.39 8.31 5.95
N GLU A 229 4.60 9.61 6.16
CA GLU A 229 5.89 10.18 6.59
C GLU A 229 6.35 9.55 7.93
N THR A 230 5.42 9.30 8.85
CA THR A 230 5.70 8.57 10.10
C THR A 230 6.20 7.15 9.82
N ALA A 231 5.62 6.46 8.84
CA ALA A 231 6.08 5.12 8.42
C ALA A 231 7.44 5.16 7.71
N LEU A 232 7.69 6.18 6.88
CA LEU A 232 8.97 6.38 6.17
C LEU A 232 10.14 6.56 7.14
N ALA A 233 9.92 7.24 8.26
CA ALA A 233 10.94 7.46 9.27
C ALA A 233 11.42 6.15 9.92
N TYR A 234 10.54 5.17 10.12
CA TYR A 234 10.86 3.94 10.85
C TYR A 234 12.03 3.13 10.27
N PRO A 235 12.05 2.70 8.98
CA PRO A 235 13.19 1.99 8.43
C PRO A 235 14.44 2.88 8.37
N ALA A 236 14.31 4.17 8.15
CA ALA A 236 15.45 5.09 8.10
C ALA A 236 16.14 5.24 9.47
N GLU A 237 15.38 5.40 10.55
CA GLU A 237 15.89 5.60 11.90
C GLU A 237 16.43 4.31 12.53
N HIS A 238 15.80 3.16 12.28
CA HIS A 238 16.14 1.91 12.96
C HIS A 238 17.09 1.02 12.15
N TYR A 239 17.10 1.15 10.82
CA TYR A 239 17.84 0.26 9.91
C TYR A 239 18.68 1.02 8.89
N GLY A 240 18.58 2.34 8.82
CA GLY A 240 19.27 3.19 7.87
C GLY A 240 18.58 3.25 6.51
N THR A 241 18.10 2.14 5.97
CA THR A 241 17.39 2.06 4.67
C THR A 241 16.26 1.03 4.70
N ALA A 242 15.33 1.13 3.75
CA ALA A 242 14.29 0.11 3.53
C ALA A 242 14.90 -1.24 3.11
N GLU A 243 16.00 -1.21 2.33
CA GLU A 243 16.74 -2.42 1.96
C GLU A 243 17.30 -3.13 3.20
N SER A 244 18.02 -2.40 4.06
CA SER A 244 18.57 -2.95 5.31
C SER A 244 17.48 -3.51 6.23
N TYR A 245 16.34 -2.83 6.32
CA TYR A 245 15.16 -3.32 7.06
C TYR A 245 14.70 -4.68 6.52
N LEU A 246 14.50 -4.80 5.21
CA LEU A 246 14.01 -6.02 4.58
C LEU A 246 15.02 -7.18 4.66
N LEU A 247 16.31 -6.89 4.49
CA LEU A 247 17.37 -7.89 4.64
C LEU A 247 17.42 -8.44 6.07
N GLN A 248 17.32 -7.59 7.10
CA GLN A 248 17.25 -8.03 8.50
C GLN A 248 15.96 -8.79 8.81
N ALA A 249 14.87 -8.48 8.10
CA ALA A 249 13.60 -9.19 8.20
C ALA A 249 13.59 -10.54 7.44
N GLY A 250 14.66 -10.89 6.73
CA GLY A 250 14.85 -12.18 6.08
C GLY A 250 14.64 -12.19 4.56
N ALA A 251 14.54 -11.03 3.89
CA ALA A 251 14.66 -10.97 2.44
C ALA A 251 16.09 -11.33 2.02
N ALA A 252 16.26 -11.90 0.83
CA ALA A 252 17.57 -12.18 0.30
C ALA A 252 18.07 -11.01 -0.58
N ALA A 253 19.37 -10.78 -0.62
CA ALA A 253 19.95 -9.66 -1.40
C ALA A 253 19.69 -9.75 -2.92
N GLN A 254 19.30 -10.93 -3.40
CA GLN A 254 18.91 -11.16 -4.80
C GLN A 254 17.40 -10.95 -5.06
N ASP A 255 16.59 -10.80 -4.02
CA ASP A 255 15.15 -10.51 -4.14
C ASP A 255 14.95 -9.03 -4.48
#